data_55b3b70eb8d6b5a37c3ec5a9e7806775
#
_entry.id   55b3b70eb8d6b5a37c3ec5a9e7806775
#
_cell.length_a   1.000
_cell.length_b   1.000
_cell.length_c   1.000
_cell.angle_alpha   90.00
_cell.angle_beta   90.00
_cell.angle_gamma   90.00
#
_symmetry.space_group_name_H-M   'P 1'
#
loop_
_entity.id
_entity.type
_entity.pdbx_description
1 polymer ?
#
loop_
_entity_poly.entity_id
_entity_poly.type
_entity_poly.pdbx_seq_one_letter_code
_entity_poly.pdbx_strand_id
1 'polypeptide(L)'
;MNNVTRSIFRAIHEGKWLSIEYKNQQTQQTKYWVAVKGLNPRTRTLTVDGLHLKLLTVQDLTIHIDRIQAAEVVDGSWCPVNETLVADIRDNPGKYTALFANSANLRVLDYLAACNRLDATPYQTNYSLVHAIDADRFDEGAEDTIELGDDQFRELVQRFQRRVDDRRQNAARPSLPQLGLNLISINTNKGLYVLAYRPLRLDVRRRTLRADADPVICREFTINGAKLSIHQFLDADDHALLDDFYKNQETIKDRITRGNPQVRGVDDMPYLIAIGRDCPVDLEHEYRGILNMFEDPSGETVTAPLRAFFGEMTARPRRRKSYPLALLNNKVNLDQLLAINNAMRYPLAYVQGPPGTGKTNTIVNTLTTAFFNERTVLFASYNNHPIDGVVEKLQQIDYHGHTVPFPILRLGNAEKTAEALRTIAKLYDQCIQLPVPEKLLDKNHADRTARAKQLTELLERYERVLDLRERKETIERLLEARSQMNFRFELEAGQLPQVNRELAAYGDIDTADAMALLDRNEGELLRYLYYTSVQYIRRLAEPKYEDLMVIVRSADNDKEKAAAFNKYISEPENLKKLLRVFPIVATTCISAHRLGDPEPSFDMVI
;
A
#
# COMPACT_ATOMS: atom_id res chain seq x y z
N MET A 1 18.26 -5.04 -14.58
CA MET A 1 18.00 -3.86 -15.44
C MET A 1 17.03 -2.87 -14.82
N ASN A 2 15.97 -3.30 -14.16
CA ASN A 2 14.93 -2.39 -13.63
C ASN A 2 15.41 -1.34 -12.62
N ASN A 3 16.46 -1.63 -11.87
CA ASN A 3 16.96 -0.70 -10.86
C ASN A 3 17.75 0.46 -11.49
N VAL A 4 18.44 0.22 -12.60
CA VAL A 4 19.25 1.23 -13.30
C VAL A 4 18.39 2.37 -13.86
N THR A 5 17.34 2.04 -14.61
CA THR A 5 16.44 3.03 -15.19
C THR A 5 15.77 3.88 -14.11
N ARG A 6 15.30 3.25 -13.04
CA ARG A 6 14.69 3.94 -11.90
C ARG A 6 15.65 4.93 -11.24
N SER A 7 16.90 4.52 -11.01
CA SER A 7 17.94 5.38 -10.44
C SER A 7 18.25 6.58 -11.36
N ILE A 8 18.27 6.35 -12.68
CA ILE A 8 18.47 7.42 -13.67
C ILE A 8 17.37 8.47 -13.57
N PHE A 9 16.10 8.05 -13.56
CA PHE A 9 14.97 9.00 -13.49
C PHE A 9 14.90 9.71 -12.15
N ARG A 10 15.21 9.00 -11.06
CA ARG A 10 15.31 9.62 -9.73
C ARG A 10 16.39 10.69 -9.71
N ALA A 11 17.57 10.41 -10.27
CA ALA A 11 18.67 11.36 -10.35
C ALA A 11 18.31 12.60 -11.19
N ILE A 12 17.63 12.42 -12.34
CA ILE A 12 17.15 13.51 -13.20
C ILE A 12 16.14 14.39 -12.44
N HIS A 13 15.19 13.77 -11.75
CA HIS A 13 14.08 14.47 -11.10
C HIS A 13 14.53 15.21 -9.83
N GLU A 14 15.39 14.58 -9.04
CA GLU A 14 15.92 15.14 -7.80
C GLU A 14 17.14 16.05 -7.99
N GLY A 15 17.70 16.11 -9.20
CA GLY A 15 18.91 16.88 -9.47
C GLY A 15 20.11 16.34 -8.70
N LYS A 16 20.33 15.02 -8.78
CA LYS A 16 21.40 14.34 -8.04
C LYS A 16 22.40 13.67 -8.98
N TRP A 17 23.62 13.52 -8.52
CA TRP A 17 24.59 12.70 -9.20
C TRP A 17 24.22 11.22 -9.08
N LEU A 18 24.53 10.48 -10.14
CA LEU A 18 24.31 9.04 -10.24
C LEU A 18 25.67 8.34 -10.25
N SER A 19 25.93 7.47 -9.30
CA SER A 19 27.07 6.55 -9.31
C SER A 19 26.74 5.38 -10.22
N ILE A 20 27.50 5.18 -11.29
CA ILE A 20 27.29 4.09 -12.23
C ILE A 20 28.51 3.19 -12.36
N GLU A 21 28.24 1.90 -12.55
CA GLU A 21 29.21 0.93 -13.04
C GLU A 21 28.95 0.70 -14.53
N TYR A 22 29.86 1.17 -15.36
CA TYR A 22 29.69 1.16 -16.81
C TYR A 22 30.66 0.19 -17.48
N LYS A 23 30.13 -0.64 -18.37
CA LYS A 23 30.93 -1.55 -19.19
C LYS A 23 31.15 -0.96 -20.58
N ASN A 24 32.41 -0.59 -20.89
CA ASN A 24 32.74 -0.02 -22.20
C ASN A 24 32.70 -1.08 -23.32
N GLN A 25 32.93 -0.66 -24.56
CA GLN A 25 32.94 -1.57 -25.72
C GLN A 25 34.02 -2.67 -25.63
N GLN A 26 35.09 -2.43 -24.87
CA GLN A 26 36.20 -3.35 -24.64
C GLN A 26 35.98 -4.23 -23.41
N THR A 27 34.77 -4.31 -22.88
CA THR A 27 34.36 -5.08 -21.69
C THR A 27 35.04 -4.66 -20.36
N GLN A 28 35.76 -3.54 -20.32
CA GLN A 28 36.32 -3.01 -19.09
C GLN A 28 35.21 -2.33 -18.25
N GLN A 29 35.18 -2.62 -16.98
CA GLN A 29 34.30 -1.97 -16.02
C GLN A 29 34.94 -0.70 -15.46
N THR A 30 34.20 0.40 -15.53
CA THR A 30 34.64 1.70 -15.02
C THR A 30 33.54 2.29 -14.14
N LYS A 31 33.91 2.91 -13.03
CA LYS A 31 32.99 3.64 -12.18
C LYS A 31 33.02 5.13 -12.51
N TYR A 32 31.86 5.69 -12.73
CA TYR A 32 31.66 7.12 -12.94
C TYR A 32 30.61 7.66 -11.98
N TRP A 33 30.77 8.90 -11.59
CA TRP A 33 29.65 9.70 -11.16
C TRP A 33 29.19 10.53 -12.34
N VAL A 34 27.90 10.52 -12.61
CA VAL A 34 27.34 11.21 -13.77
C VAL A 34 26.21 12.14 -13.36
N ALA A 35 26.23 13.37 -13.91
CA ALA A 35 25.12 14.29 -13.85
C ALA A 35 24.39 14.24 -15.20
N VAL A 36 23.11 13.88 -15.18
CA VAL A 36 22.35 13.66 -16.43
C VAL A 36 21.88 14.99 -16.99
N LYS A 37 22.37 15.36 -18.18
CA LYS A 37 21.97 16.54 -18.94
C LYS A 37 20.87 16.25 -19.95
N GLY A 38 20.85 15.06 -20.52
CA GLY A 38 19.91 14.67 -21.56
C GLY A 38 19.64 13.16 -21.56
N LEU A 39 18.46 12.80 -22.05
CA LEU A 39 18.03 11.42 -22.20
C LEU A 39 17.35 11.26 -23.56
N ASN A 40 17.89 10.36 -24.38
CA ASN A 40 17.27 9.97 -25.63
C ASN A 40 16.66 8.57 -25.50
N PRO A 41 15.32 8.46 -25.45
CA PRO A 41 14.66 7.17 -25.26
C PRO A 41 14.77 6.25 -26.49
N ARG A 42 14.89 6.80 -27.71
CA ARG A 42 14.98 5.99 -28.95
C ARG A 42 16.33 5.28 -29.06
N THR A 43 17.41 6.00 -28.80
CA THR A 43 18.79 5.45 -28.85
C THR A 43 19.21 4.84 -27.52
N ARG A 44 18.40 4.95 -26.46
CA ARG A 44 18.68 4.51 -25.09
C ARG A 44 20.01 5.06 -24.56
N THR A 45 20.26 6.36 -24.80
CA THR A 45 21.50 7.04 -24.43
C THR A 45 21.23 8.18 -23.45
N LEU A 46 22.21 8.40 -22.56
CA LEU A 46 22.29 9.54 -21.65
C LEU A 46 23.39 10.47 -22.13
N THR A 47 23.12 11.77 -22.18
CA THR A 47 24.16 12.80 -22.25
C THR A 47 24.42 13.26 -20.83
N VAL A 48 25.67 13.16 -20.37
CA VAL A 48 26.03 13.38 -18.98
C VAL A 48 27.34 14.14 -18.82
N ASP A 49 27.47 14.88 -17.74
CA ASP A 49 28.78 15.21 -17.19
C ASP A 49 29.27 14.01 -16.39
N GLY A 50 30.33 13.37 -16.83
CA GLY A 50 30.89 12.20 -16.18
C GLY A 50 32.17 12.53 -15.43
N LEU A 51 32.17 12.27 -14.11
CA LEU A 51 33.39 12.31 -13.29
C LEU A 51 33.99 10.92 -13.24
N HIS A 52 35.17 10.78 -13.78
CA HIS A 52 35.96 9.55 -13.67
C HIS A 52 36.61 9.45 -12.28
N LEU A 53 36.11 8.53 -11.43
CA LEU A 53 36.51 8.48 -10.01
C LEU A 53 37.98 8.23 -9.75
N LYS A 54 38.72 7.62 -10.70
CA LYS A 54 40.16 7.41 -10.56
C LYS A 54 41.00 8.60 -11.05
N LEU A 55 40.54 9.26 -12.13
CA LEU A 55 41.30 10.36 -12.77
C LEU A 55 40.87 11.73 -12.26
N LEU A 56 39.76 11.81 -11.54
CA LEU A 56 39.15 13.04 -11.02
C LEU A 56 38.95 14.11 -12.11
N THR A 57 38.65 13.68 -13.33
CA THR A 57 38.37 14.57 -14.47
C THR A 57 36.88 14.51 -14.82
N VAL A 58 36.30 15.67 -15.11
CA VAL A 58 34.93 15.77 -15.61
C VAL A 58 34.97 15.87 -17.14
N GLN A 59 34.16 15.06 -17.79
CA GLN A 59 34.05 15.02 -19.25
C GLN A 59 32.60 14.93 -19.67
N ASP A 60 32.25 15.58 -20.78
CA ASP A 60 30.97 15.33 -21.46
C ASP A 60 31.00 13.94 -22.09
N LEU A 61 30.07 13.08 -21.67
CA LEU A 61 30.00 11.70 -22.11
C LEU A 61 28.59 11.38 -22.65
N THR A 62 28.58 10.50 -23.65
CA THR A 62 27.34 9.82 -24.06
C THR A 62 27.39 8.38 -23.62
N ILE A 63 26.46 7.98 -22.78
CA ILE A 63 26.43 6.67 -22.12
C ILE A 63 25.23 5.89 -22.62
N HIS A 64 25.42 4.62 -23.02
CA HIS A 64 24.34 3.71 -23.36
C HIS A 64 23.77 3.07 -22.08
N ILE A 65 22.45 3.23 -21.86
CA ILE A 65 21.76 2.71 -20.66
C ILE A 65 21.94 1.19 -20.53
N ASP A 66 21.91 0.48 -21.64
CA ASP A 66 22.02 -0.99 -21.66
C ASP A 66 23.40 -1.51 -21.22
N ARG A 67 24.41 -0.64 -21.15
CA ARG A 67 25.77 -0.96 -20.69
C ARG A 67 26.03 -0.60 -19.23
N ILE A 68 25.06 0.01 -18.56
CA ILE A 68 25.12 0.31 -17.14
C ILE A 68 24.77 -0.97 -16.38
N GLN A 69 25.71 -1.49 -15.62
CA GLN A 69 25.55 -2.72 -14.83
C GLN A 69 24.85 -2.42 -13.50
N ALA A 70 25.23 -1.33 -12.86
CA ALA A 70 24.62 -0.85 -11.62
C ALA A 70 24.53 0.67 -11.64
N ALA A 71 23.51 1.22 -11.02
CA ALA A 71 23.30 2.65 -10.87
C ALA A 71 22.68 2.95 -9.51
N GLU A 72 23.29 3.87 -8.78
CA GLU A 72 22.84 4.30 -7.45
C GLU A 72 22.86 5.82 -7.38
N VAL A 73 21.79 6.41 -6.83
CA VAL A 73 21.72 7.85 -6.62
C VAL A 73 22.61 8.23 -5.45
N VAL A 74 23.46 9.22 -5.64
CA VAL A 74 24.33 9.74 -4.58
C VAL A 74 23.50 10.74 -3.75
N ASP A 75 22.88 10.26 -2.67
CA ASP A 75 21.86 11.01 -1.91
C ASP A 75 22.31 12.37 -1.39
N GLY A 76 23.55 12.52 -0.98
CA GLY A 76 24.09 13.80 -0.54
C GLY A 76 24.63 14.71 -1.63
N SER A 77 24.34 14.46 -2.90
CA SER A 77 24.88 15.22 -4.03
C SER A 77 23.79 16.04 -4.73
N TRP A 78 24.22 17.11 -5.41
CA TRP A 78 23.35 17.94 -6.22
C TRP A 78 24.00 18.26 -7.57
N CYS A 79 23.21 18.28 -8.63
CA CYS A 79 23.57 18.80 -9.94
C CYS A 79 22.42 19.65 -10.49
N PRO A 80 22.73 20.60 -11.41
CA PRO A 80 21.69 21.40 -12.04
C PRO A 80 20.63 20.53 -12.70
N VAL A 81 19.37 20.76 -12.35
CA VAL A 81 18.23 20.06 -12.98
C VAL A 81 18.03 20.61 -14.37
N ASN A 82 17.96 19.75 -15.36
CA ASN A 82 17.49 20.13 -16.68
C ASN A 82 15.96 20.23 -16.68
N GLU A 83 15.43 21.41 -16.40
CA GLU A 83 13.99 21.68 -16.33
C GLU A 83 13.26 21.31 -17.63
N THR A 84 13.91 21.48 -18.78
CA THR A 84 13.34 21.12 -20.09
C THR A 84 13.18 19.60 -20.21
N LEU A 85 14.18 18.83 -19.76
CA LEU A 85 14.12 17.37 -19.76
C LEU A 85 13.06 16.87 -18.78
N VAL A 86 13.01 17.44 -17.57
CA VAL A 86 12.01 17.08 -16.56
C VAL A 86 10.60 17.39 -17.07
N ALA A 87 10.42 18.54 -17.72
CA ALA A 87 9.14 18.90 -18.34
C ALA A 87 8.75 17.94 -19.48
N ASP A 88 9.69 17.59 -20.38
CA ASP A 88 9.42 16.64 -21.46
C ASP A 88 9.07 15.24 -20.93
N ILE A 89 9.79 14.74 -19.93
CA ILE A 89 9.47 13.47 -19.29
C ILE A 89 8.06 13.51 -18.65
N ARG A 90 7.72 14.64 -18.02
CA ARG A 90 6.43 14.85 -17.36
C ARG A 90 5.28 14.92 -18.36
N ASP A 91 5.47 15.68 -19.44
CA ASP A 91 4.40 15.99 -20.40
C ASP A 91 4.22 14.89 -21.45
N ASN A 92 5.26 14.12 -21.72
CA ASN A 92 5.29 13.06 -22.73
C ASN A 92 5.80 11.71 -22.17
N PRO A 93 5.23 11.15 -21.09
CA PRO A 93 5.73 9.92 -20.47
C PRO A 93 5.70 8.72 -21.43
N GLY A 94 4.74 8.66 -22.35
CA GLY A 94 4.67 7.62 -23.39
C GLY A 94 5.93 7.53 -24.27
N LYS A 95 6.67 8.63 -24.45
CA LYS A 95 7.95 8.68 -25.17
C LYS A 95 9.04 7.86 -24.46
N TYR A 96 8.92 7.73 -23.13
CA TYR A 96 9.90 7.07 -22.27
C TYR A 96 9.46 5.67 -21.79
N THR A 97 8.25 5.24 -22.14
CA THR A 97 7.66 3.97 -21.69
C THR A 97 8.56 2.77 -21.98
N ALA A 98 9.23 2.74 -23.14
CA ALA A 98 10.14 1.65 -23.51
C ALA A 98 11.36 1.52 -22.58
N LEU A 99 11.76 2.60 -21.89
CA LEU A 99 12.83 2.58 -20.88
C LEU A 99 12.34 2.03 -19.55
N PHE A 100 11.04 2.14 -19.30
CA PHE A 100 10.38 1.69 -18.07
C PHE A 100 9.69 0.34 -18.20
N ALA A 101 9.70 -0.29 -19.36
CA ALA A 101 9.16 -1.62 -19.51
C ALA A 101 9.75 -2.51 -18.41
N ASN A 102 8.94 -2.93 -17.46
CA ASN A 102 9.30 -3.63 -16.21
C ASN A 102 9.96 -2.75 -15.11
N SER A 103 9.66 -1.44 -15.03
CA SER A 103 10.21 -0.57 -13.96
C SER A 103 9.48 -0.71 -12.62
N ALA A 104 8.26 -1.26 -12.60
CA ALA A 104 7.52 -1.49 -11.38
C ALA A 104 8.27 -2.48 -10.46
N ASN A 105 8.50 -2.08 -9.21
CA ASN A 105 9.19 -2.94 -8.24
C ASN A 105 8.20 -3.90 -7.57
N LEU A 106 7.76 -4.91 -8.31
CA LEU A 106 6.78 -5.90 -7.85
C LEU A 106 7.35 -6.91 -6.83
N ARG A 107 8.68 -6.99 -6.68
CA ARG A 107 9.32 -7.86 -5.66
C ARG A 107 8.88 -7.54 -4.23
N VAL A 108 8.43 -6.30 -3.99
CA VAL A 108 7.85 -5.94 -2.69
C VAL A 108 6.59 -6.73 -2.38
N LEU A 109 5.79 -7.10 -3.39
CA LEU A 109 4.60 -7.94 -3.19
C LEU A 109 4.97 -9.36 -2.79
N ASP A 110 5.99 -9.94 -3.42
CA ASP A 110 6.53 -11.26 -3.02
C ASP A 110 7.06 -11.23 -1.60
N TYR A 111 7.78 -10.16 -1.24
CA TYR A 111 8.28 -9.95 0.12
C TYR A 111 7.12 -9.83 1.14
N LEU A 112 6.12 -9.01 0.85
CA LEU A 112 4.96 -8.83 1.73
C LEU A 112 4.14 -10.12 1.85
N ALA A 113 4.00 -10.89 0.77
CA ALA A 113 3.36 -12.20 0.81
C ALA A 113 4.14 -13.19 1.69
N ALA A 114 5.47 -13.16 1.61
CA ALA A 114 6.32 -13.95 2.49
C ALA A 114 6.19 -13.53 3.96
N CYS A 115 6.20 -12.23 4.26
CA CYS A 115 5.95 -11.71 5.62
C CYS A 115 4.59 -12.16 6.15
N ASN A 116 3.53 -12.04 5.36
CA ASN A 116 2.19 -12.47 5.76
C ASN A 116 2.12 -13.98 6.08
N ARG A 117 2.89 -14.79 5.35
CA ARG A 117 3.02 -16.22 5.65
C ARG A 117 3.78 -16.50 6.95
N LEU A 118 4.79 -15.69 7.27
CA LEU A 118 5.58 -15.82 8.50
C LEU A 118 4.82 -15.33 9.75
N ASP A 119 3.96 -14.32 9.61
CA ASP A 119 3.15 -13.80 10.71
C ASP A 119 2.01 -14.75 11.13
N ALA A 120 1.66 -15.70 10.24
CA ALA A 120 0.64 -16.70 10.56
C ALA A 120 1.21 -17.80 11.43
N THR A 121 0.64 -18.02 12.63
CA THR A 121 0.99 -19.17 13.46
C THR A 121 0.38 -20.44 12.87
N PRO A 122 1.16 -21.41 12.43
CA PRO A 122 0.63 -22.65 11.87
C PRO A 122 -0.02 -23.50 12.97
N TYR A 123 -1.11 -24.16 12.62
CA TYR A 123 -1.78 -25.12 13.48
C TYR A 123 -2.28 -26.32 12.67
N GLN A 124 -2.41 -27.46 13.31
CA GLN A 124 -2.93 -28.66 12.67
C GLN A 124 -4.43 -28.77 12.88
N THR A 125 -5.19 -28.84 11.79
CA THR A 125 -6.66 -28.87 11.83
C THR A 125 -7.24 -30.26 11.90
N ASN A 126 -6.54 -31.32 11.42
CA ASN A 126 -7.09 -32.67 11.41
C ASN A 126 -6.01 -33.74 11.15
N TYR A 127 -5.95 -34.76 12.02
CA TYR A 127 -5.08 -35.93 11.86
C TYR A 127 -5.52 -36.90 10.71
N SER A 128 -6.71 -36.70 10.14
CA SER A 128 -7.31 -37.64 9.19
C SER A 128 -6.77 -37.59 7.76
N LEU A 129 -5.77 -36.75 7.50
CA LEU A 129 -5.11 -36.62 6.18
C LEU A 129 -3.65 -37.03 6.26
N VAL A 130 -3.37 -38.10 6.95
CA VAL A 130 -2.04 -38.69 6.90
C VAL A 130 -2.05 -39.77 5.85
N HIS A 131 -1.65 -39.43 4.63
CA HIS A 131 -1.34 -40.39 3.60
C HIS A 131 0.17 -40.54 3.52
N ALA A 132 0.69 -41.72 3.79
CA ALA A 132 2.08 -42.06 3.53
C ALA A 132 2.37 -41.91 2.03
N ILE A 133 3.46 -41.26 1.71
CA ILE A 133 3.96 -41.14 0.33
C ILE A 133 5.34 -41.76 0.31
N ASP A 134 5.62 -42.54 -0.74
CA ASP A 134 6.98 -43.06 -0.96
C ASP A 134 7.93 -41.89 -1.15
N ALA A 135 8.93 -41.80 -0.26
CA ALA A 135 9.92 -40.72 -0.27
C ALA A 135 10.65 -40.61 -1.62
N ASP A 136 10.92 -41.75 -2.23
CA ASP A 136 11.58 -41.87 -3.53
C ASP A 136 10.85 -41.18 -4.71
N ARG A 137 9.58 -40.84 -4.53
CA ARG A 137 8.82 -40.09 -5.54
C ARG A 137 9.09 -38.59 -5.59
N PHE A 138 9.77 -38.05 -4.56
CA PHE A 138 10.18 -36.64 -4.52
C PHE A 138 11.69 -36.46 -4.75
N ASP A 139 12.43 -37.55 -5.08
CA ASP A 139 13.86 -37.49 -5.25
C ASP A 139 14.31 -36.87 -6.57
N GLU A 140 15.17 -35.92 -6.35
CA GLU A 140 16.28 -35.37 -7.13
C GLU A 140 16.18 -35.43 -8.68
N GLY A 141 15.74 -34.32 -9.26
CA GLY A 141 16.20 -33.92 -10.59
C GLY A 141 15.19 -33.85 -11.72
N ALA A 142 13.99 -34.34 -11.57
CA ALA A 142 12.95 -34.17 -12.57
C ALA A 142 11.66 -33.74 -11.86
N GLU A 143 11.26 -32.47 -12.07
CA GLU A 143 9.97 -31.92 -11.65
C GLU A 143 9.44 -32.51 -10.33
N ASP A 144 9.65 -31.83 -9.21
CA ASP A 144 9.10 -32.13 -7.86
C ASP A 144 7.57 -32.38 -7.85
N THR A 145 7.10 -33.31 -8.64
CA THR A 145 5.69 -33.61 -8.89
C THR A 145 5.36 -35.06 -8.58
N ILE A 146 4.23 -35.28 -7.89
CA ILE A 146 3.69 -36.61 -7.62
C ILE A 146 2.36 -36.75 -8.34
N GLU A 147 2.18 -37.85 -9.06
CA GLU A 147 0.90 -38.25 -9.62
C GLU A 147 -0.01 -38.84 -8.53
N LEU A 148 -1.25 -38.37 -8.50
CA LEU A 148 -2.25 -38.78 -7.52
C LEU A 148 -3.19 -39.86 -8.13
N GLY A 149 -3.51 -40.87 -7.33
CA GLY A 149 -4.59 -41.79 -7.63
C GLY A 149 -5.96 -41.10 -7.61
N ASP A 150 -6.94 -41.64 -8.32
CA ASP A 150 -8.27 -41.00 -8.48
C ASP A 150 -8.97 -40.69 -7.16
N ASP A 151 -8.88 -41.56 -6.16
CA ASP A 151 -9.53 -41.36 -4.86
C ASP A 151 -8.80 -40.30 -4.01
N GLN A 152 -7.47 -40.34 -3.99
CA GLN A 152 -6.66 -39.32 -3.30
C GLN A 152 -6.86 -37.94 -3.92
N PHE A 153 -6.92 -37.88 -5.27
CA PHE A 153 -7.17 -36.63 -5.96
C PHE A 153 -8.54 -36.04 -5.61
N ARG A 154 -9.61 -36.85 -5.62
CA ARG A 154 -10.96 -36.37 -5.27
C ARG A 154 -11.02 -35.84 -3.83
N GLU A 155 -10.39 -36.52 -2.88
CA GLU A 155 -10.35 -36.10 -1.49
C GLU A 155 -9.60 -34.77 -1.34
N LEU A 156 -8.42 -34.63 -1.97
CA LEU A 156 -7.62 -33.42 -1.90
C LEU A 156 -8.32 -32.22 -2.58
N VAL A 157 -8.95 -32.43 -3.74
CA VAL A 157 -9.73 -31.40 -4.42
C VAL A 157 -10.88 -30.91 -3.54
N GLN A 158 -11.61 -31.83 -2.91
CA GLN A 158 -12.73 -31.46 -2.05
C GLN A 158 -12.29 -30.60 -0.85
N ARG A 159 -11.11 -30.83 -0.31
CA ARG A 159 -10.61 -30.18 0.91
C ARG A 159 -9.79 -28.91 0.63
N PHE A 160 -9.00 -28.89 -0.44
CA PHE A 160 -8.01 -27.84 -0.70
C PHE A 160 -8.34 -26.93 -1.88
N GLN A 161 -9.33 -27.25 -2.70
CA GLN A 161 -9.75 -26.37 -3.78
C GLN A 161 -10.84 -25.40 -3.28
N ARG A 162 -10.59 -24.09 -3.37
CA ARG A 162 -11.65 -23.07 -3.17
C ARG A 162 -12.71 -23.22 -4.26
N ARG A 163 -13.96 -23.45 -3.89
CA ARG A 163 -15.08 -23.31 -4.81
C ARG A 163 -15.26 -21.84 -5.13
N VAL A 164 -15.52 -21.52 -6.39
CA VAL A 164 -15.77 -20.15 -6.87
C VAL A 164 -16.89 -19.48 -6.07
N ASP A 165 -17.87 -20.26 -5.60
CA ASP A 165 -19.00 -19.79 -4.78
C ASP A 165 -18.61 -19.43 -3.34
N ASP A 166 -17.50 -19.92 -2.82
CA ASP A 166 -17.03 -19.59 -1.46
C ASP A 166 -16.41 -18.16 -1.38
N ARG A 167 -16.08 -17.54 -2.51
CA ARG A 167 -15.66 -16.13 -2.56
C ARG A 167 -16.74 -15.17 -2.11
N ARG A 168 -18.02 -15.55 -2.25
CA ARG A 168 -19.19 -14.71 -1.94
C ARG A 168 -19.76 -14.92 -0.53
N GLN A 169 -19.29 -15.92 0.19
CA GLN A 169 -19.84 -16.28 1.50
C GLN A 169 -18.73 -16.28 2.57
N ASN A 170 -18.77 -15.29 3.44
CA ASN A 170 -18.13 -15.21 4.76
C ASN A 170 -16.64 -14.82 4.86
N ALA A 171 -16.44 -13.58 5.24
CA ALA A 171 -15.21 -13.03 5.83
C ALA A 171 -14.83 -13.61 7.23
N ALA A 172 -15.54 -14.65 7.70
CA ALA A 172 -15.32 -15.27 9.01
C ALA A 172 -14.89 -16.75 8.92
N ARG A 173 -14.51 -17.23 7.72
CA ARG A 173 -14.02 -18.61 7.60
C ARG A 173 -12.53 -18.68 7.82
N PRO A 174 -12.05 -19.68 8.57
CA PRO A 174 -10.63 -19.94 8.70
C PRO A 174 -10.00 -20.11 7.31
N SER A 175 -8.76 -19.65 7.14
CA SER A 175 -7.99 -19.86 5.91
C SER A 175 -8.00 -21.35 5.55
N LEU A 176 -8.07 -21.65 4.24
CA LEU A 176 -7.98 -23.04 3.79
C LEU A 176 -6.67 -23.64 4.30
N PRO A 177 -6.69 -24.86 4.81
CA PRO A 177 -5.48 -25.51 5.24
C PRO A 177 -4.52 -25.67 4.06
N GLN A 178 -3.25 -25.41 4.28
CA GLN A 178 -2.18 -25.64 3.32
C GLN A 178 -1.82 -27.13 3.32
N LEU A 179 -1.69 -27.69 2.14
CA LEU A 179 -1.16 -29.04 2.00
C LEU A 179 0.37 -28.99 2.11
N GLY A 180 0.93 -29.89 2.91
CA GLY A 180 2.37 -30.02 3.11
C GLY A 180 2.83 -31.47 3.13
N LEU A 181 4.11 -31.67 2.81
CA LEU A 181 4.82 -32.91 3.05
C LEU A 181 5.60 -32.77 4.36
N ASN A 182 5.38 -33.69 5.30
CA ASN A 182 6.14 -33.72 6.55
C ASN A 182 7.62 -33.96 6.27
N LEU A 183 8.48 -33.18 6.93
CA LEU A 183 9.92 -33.41 6.96
C LEU A 183 10.41 -33.82 8.35
N ILE A 184 10.00 -33.07 9.38
CA ILE A 184 10.23 -33.39 10.79
C ILE A 184 9.03 -32.90 11.61
N SER A 185 8.50 -33.79 12.43
CA SER A 185 7.52 -33.47 13.46
C SER A 185 7.95 -34.02 14.81
N ILE A 186 7.56 -33.33 15.88
CA ILE A 186 7.90 -33.70 17.26
C ILE A 186 6.64 -34.22 17.93
N ASN A 187 6.67 -35.47 18.41
CA ASN A 187 5.61 -36.06 19.20
C ASN A 187 5.70 -35.52 20.65
N THR A 188 4.72 -34.69 21.04
CA THR A 188 4.65 -34.10 22.36
C THR A 188 3.50 -34.70 23.16
N ASN A 189 3.47 -34.42 24.48
CA ASN A 189 2.34 -34.81 25.34
C ASN A 189 1.01 -34.13 24.93
N LYS A 190 1.05 -33.03 24.20
CA LYS A 190 -0.12 -32.25 23.74
C LYS A 190 -0.56 -32.63 22.32
N GLY A 191 0.26 -33.36 21.58
CA GLY A 191 0.04 -33.75 20.21
C GLY A 191 1.28 -33.55 19.33
N LEU A 192 1.09 -33.62 18.01
CA LEU A 192 2.16 -33.51 17.04
C LEU A 192 2.50 -32.03 16.77
N TYR A 193 3.75 -31.63 17.05
CA TYR A 193 4.32 -30.35 16.65
C TYR A 193 5.04 -30.51 15.32
N VAL A 194 4.50 -29.91 14.26
CA VAL A 194 5.16 -29.94 12.95
C VAL A 194 6.29 -28.90 12.97
N LEU A 195 7.55 -29.36 13.00
CA LEU A 195 8.72 -28.49 12.99
C LEU A 195 9.06 -28.02 11.58
N ALA A 196 9.07 -28.93 10.61
CA ALA A 196 9.40 -28.62 9.24
C ALA A 196 8.51 -29.39 8.27
N TYR A 197 8.05 -28.70 7.23
CA TYR A 197 7.30 -29.31 6.17
C TYR A 197 7.61 -28.62 4.82
N ARG A 198 7.44 -29.34 3.73
CA ARG A 198 7.56 -28.81 2.37
C ARG A 198 6.17 -28.46 1.86
N PRO A 199 5.89 -27.20 1.49
CA PRO A 199 4.58 -26.82 0.95
C PRO A 199 4.28 -27.53 -0.36
N LEU A 200 3.05 -28.00 -0.52
CA LEU A 200 2.58 -28.67 -1.73
C LEU A 200 1.48 -27.87 -2.40
N ARG A 201 1.49 -27.85 -3.73
CA ARG A 201 0.44 -27.28 -4.57
C ARG A 201 -0.24 -28.37 -5.38
N LEU A 202 -1.57 -28.36 -5.38
CA LEU A 202 -2.38 -29.27 -6.15
C LEU A 202 -2.62 -28.69 -7.55
N ASP A 203 -2.07 -29.35 -8.60
CA ASP A 203 -2.42 -29.07 -9.99
C ASP A 203 -3.64 -29.92 -10.38
N VAL A 204 -4.80 -29.26 -10.41
CA VAL A 204 -6.07 -29.91 -10.71
C VAL A 204 -6.16 -30.41 -12.17
N ARG A 205 -5.48 -29.72 -13.09
CA ARG A 205 -5.53 -30.10 -14.53
C ARG A 205 -4.68 -31.32 -14.81
N ARG A 206 -3.48 -31.38 -14.19
CA ARG A 206 -2.53 -32.49 -14.38
C ARG A 206 -2.74 -33.63 -13.37
N ARG A 207 -3.58 -33.43 -12.35
CA ARG A 207 -3.80 -34.36 -11.23
C ARG A 207 -2.52 -34.68 -10.47
N THR A 208 -1.64 -33.70 -10.30
CA THR A 208 -0.35 -33.87 -9.66
C THR A 208 -0.22 -32.96 -8.44
N LEU A 209 0.60 -33.36 -7.48
CA LEU A 209 1.11 -32.49 -6.42
C LEU A 209 2.48 -31.98 -6.84
N ARG A 210 2.69 -30.68 -6.72
CA ARG A 210 3.99 -30.05 -6.93
C ARG A 210 4.50 -29.49 -5.61
N ALA A 211 5.76 -29.81 -5.27
CA ALA A 211 6.40 -29.28 -4.07
C ALA A 211 7.09 -27.95 -4.35
N ASP A 212 7.05 -27.04 -3.38
CA ASP A 212 7.88 -25.84 -3.38
C ASP A 212 9.34 -26.22 -3.02
N ALA A 213 10.31 -25.44 -3.51
CA ALA A 213 11.75 -25.75 -3.32
C ALA A 213 12.20 -25.67 -1.85
N ASP A 214 11.67 -24.68 -1.11
CA ASP A 214 12.14 -24.39 0.24
C ASP A 214 11.19 -24.97 1.30
N PRO A 215 11.75 -25.55 2.39
CA PRO A 215 10.96 -26.01 3.52
C PRO A 215 10.47 -24.85 4.37
N VAL A 216 9.32 -25.00 4.97
CA VAL A 216 8.81 -24.07 5.98
C VAL A 216 9.16 -24.59 7.36
N ILE A 217 9.91 -23.80 8.14
CA ILE A 217 10.27 -24.11 9.52
C ILE A 217 9.28 -23.42 10.45
N CYS A 218 8.56 -24.19 11.25
CA CYS A 218 7.56 -23.70 12.22
C CYS A 218 8.23 -23.44 13.57
N ARG A 219 8.70 -22.21 13.80
CA ARG A 219 9.29 -21.83 15.11
C ARG A 219 8.24 -21.75 16.22
N GLU A 220 6.99 -21.59 15.86
CA GLU A 220 5.81 -21.65 16.73
C GLU A 220 4.73 -22.51 16.09
N PHE A 221 4.00 -23.27 16.90
CA PHE A 221 2.94 -24.14 16.41
C PHE A 221 1.83 -24.29 17.47
N THR A 222 0.57 -24.24 17.05
CA THR A 222 -0.56 -24.38 17.96
C THR A 222 -1.13 -25.79 17.89
N ILE A 223 -1.22 -26.45 19.05
CA ILE A 223 -1.78 -27.79 19.21
C ILE A 223 -2.93 -27.68 20.22
N ASN A 224 -4.15 -28.05 19.80
CA ASN A 224 -5.35 -28.04 20.67
C ASN A 224 -5.53 -26.71 21.42
N GLY A 225 -5.28 -25.57 20.75
CA GLY A 225 -5.38 -24.23 21.34
C GLY A 225 -4.19 -23.81 22.21
N ALA A 226 -3.20 -24.66 22.43
CA ALA A 226 -1.99 -24.32 23.15
C ALA A 226 -0.87 -23.96 22.17
N LYS A 227 -0.36 -22.74 22.25
CA LYS A 227 0.78 -22.28 21.46
C LYS A 227 2.08 -22.82 22.08
N LEU A 228 2.85 -23.54 21.28
CA LEU A 228 4.16 -24.08 21.63
C LEU A 228 5.23 -23.39 20.78
N SER A 229 6.41 -23.19 21.36
CA SER A 229 7.57 -22.62 20.67
C SER A 229 8.66 -23.66 20.55
N ILE A 230 9.46 -23.59 19.48
CA ILE A 230 10.64 -24.43 19.26
C ILE A 230 11.66 -24.32 20.41
N HIS A 231 11.71 -23.18 21.10
CA HIS A 231 12.55 -22.97 22.30
C HIS A 231 12.27 -23.96 23.44
N GLN A 232 11.12 -24.65 23.39
CA GLN A 232 10.81 -25.71 24.38
C GLN A 232 11.48 -27.05 24.04
N PHE A 233 11.99 -27.20 22.82
CA PHE A 233 12.51 -28.47 22.29
C PHE A 233 13.96 -28.38 21.79
N LEU A 234 14.44 -27.18 21.48
CA LEU A 234 15.78 -26.93 20.95
C LEU A 234 16.38 -25.72 21.67
N ASP A 235 17.62 -25.85 22.13
CA ASP A 235 18.35 -24.77 22.79
C ASP A 235 18.64 -23.60 21.85
N ALA A 236 18.72 -22.38 22.40
CA ALA A 236 18.91 -21.17 21.60
C ALA A 236 20.19 -21.20 20.73
N ASP A 237 21.25 -21.82 21.22
CA ASP A 237 22.54 -21.97 20.51
C ASP A 237 22.42 -22.87 19.29
N ASP A 238 21.48 -23.80 19.27
CA ASP A 238 21.24 -24.74 18.18
C ASP A 238 20.24 -24.20 17.12
N HIS A 239 19.66 -23.01 17.34
CA HIS A 239 18.70 -22.40 16.38
C HIS A 239 19.31 -22.07 15.03
N ALA A 240 20.61 -21.81 14.97
CA ALA A 240 21.32 -21.58 13.71
C ALA A 240 21.32 -22.82 12.79
N LEU A 241 21.13 -24.03 13.34
CA LEU A 241 21.00 -25.25 12.55
C LEU A 241 19.75 -25.28 11.67
N LEU A 242 18.71 -24.52 12.07
CA LEU A 242 17.45 -24.44 11.31
C LEU A 242 17.58 -23.64 10.02
N ASP A 243 18.57 -22.76 9.90
CA ASP A 243 18.78 -21.90 8.73
C ASP A 243 19.31 -22.70 7.53
N ASP A 244 20.10 -23.78 7.79
CA ASP A 244 20.56 -24.75 6.80
C ASP A 244 19.90 -26.13 7.05
N PHE A 245 18.57 -26.17 7.10
CA PHE A 245 17.78 -27.31 7.55
C PHE A 245 18.17 -28.65 6.92
N TYR A 246 18.24 -28.71 5.59
CA TYR A 246 18.53 -29.99 4.88
C TYR A 246 19.90 -30.57 5.22
N LYS A 247 20.93 -29.72 5.46
CA LYS A 247 22.25 -30.18 5.85
C LYS A 247 22.32 -30.67 7.28
N ASN A 248 21.44 -30.11 8.14
CA ASN A 248 21.51 -30.33 9.59
C ASN A 248 20.36 -31.20 10.11
N GLN A 249 19.55 -31.81 9.25
CA GLN A 249 18.32 -32.51 9.60
C GLN A 249 18.56 -33.58 10.69
N GLU A 250 19.55 -34.44 10.52
CA GLU A 250 19.90 -35.49 11.49
C GLU A 250 20.40 -34.89 12.81
N THR A 251 21.21 -33.82 12.74
CA THR A 251 21.68 -33.14 13.95
C THR A 251 20.57 -32.52 14.75
N ILE A 252 19.59 -31.88 14.07
CA ILE A 252 18.40 -31.28 14.68
C ILE A 252 17.57 -32.37 15.39
N LYS A 253 17.33 -33.49 14.72
CA LYS A 253 16.62 -34.64 15.25
C LYS A 253 17.28 -35.20 16.53
N ASP A 254 18.59 -35.35 16.49
CA ASP A 254 19.39 -35.81 17.63
C ASP A 254 19.34 -34.84 18.83
N ARG A 255 19.45 -33.54 18.57
CA ARG A 255 19.35 -32.50 19.63
C ARG A 255 18.01 -32.48 20.29
N ILE A 256 16.91 -32.52 19.53
CA ILE A 256 15.55 -32.54 20.06
C ILE A 256 15.30 -33.81 20.89
N THR A 257 15.81 -34.96 20.43
CA THR A 257 15.59 -36.24 21.12
C THR A 257 16.34 -36.32 22.44
N ARG A 258 17.55 -35.75 22.52
CA ARG A 258 18.43 -35.84 23.71
C ARG A 258 18.08 -34.82 24.80
N GLY A 259 17.43 -33.72 24.48
CA GLY A 259 17.33 -32.53 25.35
C GLY A 259 16.07 -32.40 26.17
N ASN A 260 14.97 -33.17 25.91
CA ASN A 260 13.69 -32.82 26.50
C ASN A 260 12.81 -34.00 26.90
N PRO A 261 12.46 -34.14 28.21
CA PRO A 261 11.57 -35.20 28.71
C PRO A 261 10.10 -35.08 28.22
N GLN A 262 9.71 -33.95 27.61
CA GLN A 262 8.38 -33.76 27.04
C GLN A 262 8.26 -34.31 25.62
N VAL A 263 9.38 -34.66 24.98
CA VAL A 263 9.43 -35.22 23.62
C VAL A 263 9.29 -36.74 23.71
N ARG A 264 8.23 -37.28 23.10
CA ARG A 264 8.01 -38.74 23.01
C ARG A 264 8.74 -39.38 21.83
N GLY A 265 9.17 -38.57 20.88
CA GLY A 265 9.90 -38.99 19.70
C GLY A 265 9.85 -37.94 18.62
N VAL A 266 10.74 -38.06 17.65
CA VAL A 266 10.78 -37.23 16.43
C VAL A 266 10.36 -38.11 15.26
N ASP A 267 9.42 -37.60 14.46
CA ASP A 267 8.87 -38.31 13.30
C ASP A 267 9.30 -37.57 12.02
N ASP A 268 10.07 -38.24 11.21
CA ASP A 268 10.61 -37.78 9.91
C ASP A 268 10.02 -38.55 8.72
N MET A 269 8.97 -39.34 8.95
CA MET A 269 8.32 -40.08 7.87
C MET A 269 7.62 -39.12 6.90
N PRO A 270 7.78 -39.34 5.58
CA PRO A 270 7.14 -38.51 4.56
C PRO A 270 5.66 -38.87 4.46
N TYR A 271 4.80 -37.95 4.89
CA TYR A 271 3.34 -38.07 4.73
C TYR A 271 2.71 -36.71 4.48
N LEU A 272 1.53 -36.72 3.86
CA LEU A 272 0.77 -35.50 3.61
C LEU A 272 0.13 -34.99 4.89
N ILE A 273 0.31 -33.71 5.14
CA ILE A 273 -0.28 -33.02 6.29
C ILE A 273 -1.11 -31.84 5.83
N ALA A 274 -2.17 -31.56 6.57
CA ALA A 274 -2.96 -30.35 6.41
C ALA A 274 -2.59 -29.35 7.50
N ILE A 275 -1.94 -28.27 7.12
CA ILE A 275 -1.55 -27.19 8.02
C ILE A 275 -2.54 -26.05 7.90
N GLY A 276 -3.32 -25.80 8.95
CA GLY A 276 -4.05 -24.56 9.09
C GLY A 276 -3.11 -23.44 9.51
N ARG A 277 -3.44 -22.22 9.12
CA ARG A 277 -2.75 -21.02 9.58
C ARG A 277 -3.76 -20.09 10.22
N ASP A 278 -3.53 -19.75 11.47
CA ASP A 278 -4.31 -18.72 12.15
C ASP A 278 -3.72 -17.37 11.78
N CYS A 279 -4.20 -16.85 10.67
CA CYS A 279 -3.85 -15.53 10.19
C CYS A 279 -5.07 -14.63 10.33
N PRO A 280 -4.98 -13.50 11.03
CA PRO A 280 -6.09 -12.56 11.16
C PRO A 280 -6.65 -12.11 9.82
N VAL A 281 -5.79 -11.98 8.81
CA VAL A 281 -6.15 -11.66 7.43
C VAL A 281 -5.16 -12.35 6.49
N ASP A 282 -5.66 -13.18 5.58
CA ASP A 282 -4.87 -13.76 4.50
C ASP A 282 -4.82 -12.77 3.33
N LEU A 283 -3.71 -12.04 3.22
CA LEU A 283 -3.46 -11.07 2.16
C LEU A 283 -2.75 -11.67 0.93
N GLU A 284 -2.42 -12.96 0.93
CA GLU A 284 -1.73 -13.58 -0.21
C GLU A 284 -2.55 -13.48 -1.49
N HIS A 285 -3.86 -13.63 -1.38
CA HIS A 285 -4.77 -13.49 -2.52
C HIS A 285 -4.78 -12.07 -3.09
N GLU A 286 -4.76 -11.06 -2.21
CA GLU A 286 -4.73 -9.64 -2.59
C GLU A 286 -3.41 -9.29 -3.30
N TYR A 287 -2.28 -9.74 -2.78
CA TYR A 287 -0.98 -9.52 -3.41
C TYR A 287 -0.88 -10.18 -4.79
N ARG A 288 -1.40 -11.41 -4.93
CA ARG A 288 -1.50 -12.07 -6.23
C ARG A 288 -2.46 -11.37 -7.17
N GLY A 289 -3.58 -10.86 -6.68
CA GLY A 289 -4.51 -10.04 -7.46
C GLY A 289 -3.82 -8.82 -8.06
N ILE A 290 -3.02 -8.10 -7.27
CA ILE A 290 -2.24 -6.96 -7.74
C ILE A 290 -1.18 -7.40 -8.77
N LEU A 291 -0.46 -8.50 -8.55
CA LEU A 291 0.50 -9.03 -9.52
C LEU A 291 -0.19 -9.35 -10.86
N ASN A 292 -1.33 -10.02 -10.83
CA ASN A 292 -2.09 -10.34 -12.04
C ASN A 292 -2.54 -9.08 -12.80
N MET A 293 -2.89 -7.99 -12.10
CA MET A 293 -3.20 -6.71 -12.74
C MET A 293 -2.01 -6.15 -13.54
N PHE A 294 -0.78 -6.29 -13.02
CA PHE A 294 0.43 -5.84 -13.70
C PHE A 294 0.87 -6.78 -14.83
N GLU A 295 0.49 -8.06 -14.79
CA GLU A 295 0.75 -9.06 -15.82
C GLU A 295 -0.24 -8.96 -17.00
N ASP A 296 -1.34 -8.24 -16.84
CA ASP A 296 -2.32 -8.01 -17.91
C ASP A 296 -1.67 -7.19 -19.03
N PRO A 297 -1.58 -7.74 -20.27
CA PRO A 297 -0.94 -7.05 -21.39
C PRO A 297 -1.62 -5.73 -21.77
N SER A 298 -2.91 -5.57 -21.48
CA SER A 298 -3.64 -4.32 -21.74
C SER A 298 -3.18 -3.18 -20.84
N GLY A 299 -2.74 -3.52 -19.63
CA GLY A 299 -2.37 -2.55 -18.59
C GLY A 299 -3.51 -1.65 -18.13
N GLU A 300 -4.73 -1.85 -18.62
CA GLU A 300 -5.89 -1.02 -18.30
C GLU A 300 -6.40 -1.26 -16.86
N THR A 301 -6.14 -2.43 -16.32
CA THR A 301 -6.58 -2.83 -14.98
C THR A 301 -5.79 -2.16 -13.86
N VAL A 302 -4.55 -1.71 -14.12
CA VAL A 302 -3.70 -1.07 -13.10
C VAL A 302 -4.03 0.41 -12.98
N THR A 303 -4.50 0.82 -11.81
CA THR A 303 -4.84 2.22 -11.54
C THR A 303 -3.60 3.12 -11.40
N ALA A 304 -3.76 4.42 -11.65
CA ALA A 304 -2.67 5.38 -11.52
C ALA A 304 -2.02 5.42 -10.11
N PRO A 305 -2.76 5.31 -8.99
CA PRO A 305 -2.16 5.19 -7.66
C PRO A 305 -1.26 3.96 -7.50
N LEU A 306 -1.69 2.79 -7.98
CA LEU A 306 -0.88 1.56 -7.92
C LEU A 306 0.39 1.70 -8.76
N ARG A 307 0.29 2.23 -9.98
CA ARG A 307 1.47 2.50 -10.83
C ARG A 307 2.47 3.42 -10.12
N ALA A 308 1.98 4.51 -9.53
CA ALA A 308 2.81 5.44 -8.79
C ALA A 308 3.46 4.79 -7.56
N PHE A 309 2.70 3.98 -6.80
CA PHE A 309 3.20 3.28 -5.61
C PHE A 309 4.33 2.31 -5.94
N PHE A 310 4.20 1.54 -7.03
CA PHE A 310 5.25 0.60 -7.46
C PHE A 310 6.36 1.25 -8.29
N GLY A 311 6.37 2.57 -8.42
CA GLY A 311 7.44 3.35 -9.02
C GLY A 311 7.37 3.50 -10.53
N GLU A 312 6.23 3.19 -11.16
CA GLU A 312 6.00 3.61 -12.53
C GLU A 312 5.75 5.12 -12.58
N MET A 313 6.30 5.76 -13.61
CA MET A 313 5.97 7.16 -13.87
C MET A 313 4.56 7.26 -14.43
N THR A 314 3.69 7.94 -13.69
CA THR A 314 2.35 8.22 -14.17
C THR A 314 2.34 9.48 -15.04
N ALA A 315 1.59 9.42 -16.14
CA ALA A 315 1.35 10.60 -16.96
C ALA A 315 0.74 11.72 -16.11
N ARG A 316 1.37 12.89 -16.09
CA ARG A 316 0.69 14.07 -15.57
C ARG A 316 -0.35 14.51 -16.60
N PRO A 317 -1.62 14.65 -16.24
CA PRO A 317 -2.56 15.31 -17.12
C PRO A 317 -2.04 16.73 -17.40
N ARG A 318 -2.08 17.13 -18.66
CA ARG A 318 -1.57 18.46 -19.12
C ARG A 318 -2.14 19.63 -18.31
N ARG A 319 -3.35 19.48 -17.75
CA ARG A 319 -3.96 20.41 -16.81
C ARG A 319 -4.59 19.60 -15.68
N ARG A 320 -4.02 19.67 -14.49
CA ARG A 320 -4.65 19.15 -13.30
C ARG A 320 -5.78 20.06 -12.86
N LYS A 321 -6.92 19.46 -12.55
CA LYS A 321 -8.06 20.19 -11.98
C LYS A 321 -7.64 20.80 -10.65
N SER A 322 -7.94 22.08 -10.45
CA SER A 322 -7.84 22.72 -9.13
C SER A 322 -9.16 22.51 -8.39
N TYR A 323 -9.07 22.16 -7.12
CA TYR A 323 -10.23 21.89 -6.28
C TYR A 323 -10.40 22.99 -5.24
N PRO A 324 -11.60 23.53 -5.03
CA PRO A 324 -11.89 24.38 -3.89
C PRO A 324 -11.61 23.62 -2.60
N LEU A 325 -10.85 24.21 -1.68
CA LEU A 325 -10.60 23.64 -0.37
C LEU A 325 -11.72 24.05 0.59
N ALA A 326 -12.26 23.08 1.33
CA ALA A 326 -13.28 23.29 2.35
C ALA A 326 -12.68 22.92 3.72
N LEU A 327 -12.42 23.93 4.55
CA LEU A 327 -11.73 23.77 5.82
C LEU A 327 -12.71 23.99 6.98
N LEU A 328 -12.88 22.96 7.81
CA LEU A 328 -13.61 23.07 9.08
C LEU A 328 -12.84 23.82 10.14
N ASN A 329 -11.51 23.71 10.09
CA ASN A 329 -10.62 24.42 10.99
C ASN A 329 -9.68 25.28 10.16
N ASN A 330 -9.84 26.61 10.29
CA ASN A 330 -9.05 27.61 9.58
C ASN A 330 -7.65 27.85 10.20
N LYS A 331 -7.33 27.18 11.32
CA LYS A 331 -5.98 27.22 11.92
C LYS A 331 -5.08 26.22 11.19
N VAL A 332 -4.73 26.55 9.95
CA VAL A 332 -3.86 25.74 9.08
C VAL A 332 -2.67 26.59 8.63
N ASN A 333 -1.54 25.93 8.42
CA ASN A 333 -0.36 26.55 7.82
C ASN A 333 -0.23 26.16 6.34
N LEU A 334 0.77 26.72 5.65
CA LEU A 334 1.03 26.45 4.22
C LEU A 334 1.30 24.98 3.95
N ASP A 335 2.05 24.28 4.83
CA ASP A 335 2.37 22.86 4.65
C ASP A 335 1.11 21.99 4.70
N GLN A 336 0.20 22.30 5.62
CA GLN A 336 -1.08 21.60 5.73
C GLN A 336 -1.98 21.88 4.53
N LEU A 337 -2.01 23.14 4.03
CA LEU A 337 -2.74 23.49 2.80
C LEU A 337 -2.17 22.77 1.59
N LEU A 338 -0.85 22.71 1.47
CA LEU A 338 -0.15 21.99 0.42
C LEU A 338 -0.48 20.50 0.49
N ALA A 339 -0.46 19.89 1.68
CA ALA A 339 -0.81 18.49 1.87
C ALA A 339 -2.25 18.17 1.40
N ILE A 340 -3.23 19.01 1.79
CA ILE A 340 -4.64 18.84 1.37
C ILE A 340 -4.77 19.02 -0.15
N ASN A 341 -4.16 20.05 -0.72
CA ASN A 341 -4.18 20.30 -2.15
C ASN A 341 -3.56 19.15 -2.96
N ASN A 342 -2.42 18.63 -2.48
CA ASN A 342 -1.72 17.52 -3.14
C ASN A 342 -2.52 16.20 -3.02
N ALA A 343 -3.14 15.92 -1.88
CA ALA A 343 -4.02 14.77 -1.71
C ALA A 343 -5.19 14.75 -2.71
N MET A 344 -5.74 15.92 -3.07
CA MET A 344 -6.82 16.04 -4.05
C MET A 344 -6.34 15.91 -5.50
N ARG A 345 -5.08 16.20 -5.79
CA ARG A 345 -4.58 16.39 -7.16
C ARG A 345 -3.67 15.28 -7.67
N TYR A 346 -2.94 14.63 -6.77
CA TYR A 346 -1.95 13.62 -7.15
C TYR A 346 -2.49 12.21 -7.01
N PRO A 347 -2.10 11.27 -7.90
CA PRO A 347 -2.51 9.87 -7.76
C PRO A 347 -1.95 9.22 -6.50
N LEU A 348 -0.80 9.71 -6.01
CA LEU A 348 -0.18 9.32 -4.76
C LEU A 348 0.41 10.57 -4.10
N ALA A 349 0.08 10.80 -2.84
CA ALA A 349 0.65 11.86 -2.02
C ALA A 349 1.13 11.25 -0.69
N TYR A 350 2.39 11.48 -0.36
CA TYR A 350 2.96 11.09 0.93
C TYR A 350 3.07 12.32 1.83
N VAL A 351 2.43 12.25 3.00
CA VAL A 351 2.40 13.34 3.97
C VAL A 351 3.02 12.88 5.28
N GLN A 352 4.19 13.38 5.60
CA GLN A 352 4.86 13.11 6.87
C GLN A 352 4.53 14.21 7.88
N GLY A 353 4.14 13.79 9.09
CA GLY A 353 3.85 14.74 10.18
C GLY A 353 4.30 14.18 11.53
N PRO A 354 5.29 14.80 12.20
CA PRO A 354 5.66 14.48 13.58
C PRO A 354 4.48 14.59 14.56
N PRO A 355 4.57 14.07 15.78
CA PRO A 355 3.59 14.32 16.82
C PRO A 355 3.37 15.84 17.06
N GLY A 356 2.12 16.26 17.27
CA GLY A 356 1.79 17.68 17.52
C GLY A 356 1.62 18.58 16.29
N THR A 357 1.90 18.11 15.07
CA THR A 357 1.79 18.92 13.83
C THR A 357 0.37 19.05 13.27
N GLY A 358 -0.65 18.63 13.99
CA GLY A 358 -2.04 18.77 13.56
C GLY A 358 -2.52 17.78 12.51
N LYS A 359 -1.90 16.59 12.39
CA LYS A 359 -2.29 15.54 11.43
C LYS A 359 -3.79 15.26 11.39
N THR A 360 -4.41 15.10 12.56
CA THR A 360 -5.86 14.84 12.64
C THR A 360 -6.68 15.97 12.02
N ASN A 361 -6.30 17.23 12.22
CA ASN A 361 -6.99 18.35 11.61
C ASN A 361 -6.78 18.39 10.08
N THR A 362 -5.59 18.06 9.62
CA THR A 362 -5.29 17.94 8.18
C THR A 362 -6.15 16.86 7.54
N ILE A 363 -6.29 15.67 8.17
CA ILE A 363 -7.15 14.59 7.70
C ILE A 363 -8.62 15.03 7.68
N VAL A 364 -9.12 15.63 8.76
CA VAL A 364 -10.51 16.14 8.84
C VAL A 364 -10.78 17.15 7.71
N ASN A 365 -9.88 18.10 7.50
CA ASN A 365 -10.01 19.08 6.42
C ASN A 365 -9.89 18.43 5.02
N THR A 366 -9.07 17.39 4.85
CA THR A 366 -9.00 16.63 3.59
C THR A 366 -10.31 15.90 3.32
N LEU A 367 -10.89 15.23 4.33
CA LEU A 367 -12.18 14.53 4.20
C LEU A 367 -13.32 15.51 3.90
N THR A 368 -13.35 16.67 4.58
CA THR A 368 -14.34 17.72 4.32
C THR A 368 -14.18 18.29 2.90
N THR A 369 -12.94 18.52 2.46
CA THR A 369 -12.65 18.96 1.09
C THR A 369 -13.07 17.92 0.07
N ALA A 370 -12.81 16.63 0.31
CA ALA A 370 -13.23 15.54 -0.56
C ALA A 370 -14.77 15.46 -0.66
N PHE A 371 -15.47 15.53 0.49
CA PHE A 371 -16.93 15.57 0.52
C PHE A 371 -17.50 16.78 -0.22
N PHE A 372 -16.92 17.96 0.00
CA PHE A 372 -17.32 19.18 -0.71
C PHE A 372 -17.15 19.05 -2.23
N ASN A 373 -16.17 18.30 -2.69
CA ASN A 373 -15.92 18.02 -4.10
C ASN A 373 -16.56 16.70 -4.60
N GLU A 374 -17.52 16.13 -3.85
CA GLU A 374 -18.29 14.93 -4.22
C GLU A 374 -17.43 13.70 -4.47
N ARG A 375 -16.31 13.56 -3.72
CA ARG A 375 -15.45 12.40 -3.79
C ARG A 375 -15.85 11.35 -2.76
N THR A 376 -15.78 10.11 -3.17
CA THR A 376 -15.86 8.97 -2.25
C THR A 376 -14.49 8.68 -1.65
N VAL A 377 -14.46 8.43 -0.32
CA VAL A 377 -13.19 8.27 0.40
C VAL A 377 -13.22 7.04 1.28
N LEU A 378 -12.20 6.21 1.16
CA LEU A 378 -11.84 5.19 2.14
C LEU A 378 -10.78 5.76 3.09
N PHE A 379 -11.15 6.00 4.33
CA PHE A 379 -10.22 6.40 5.39
C PHE A 379 -9.80 5.17 6.20
N ALA A 380 -8.54 4.77 6.09
CA ALA A 380 -8.01 3.57 6.72
C ALA A 380 -6.82 3.87 7.64
N SER A 381 -6.75 3.18 8.77
CA SER A 381 -5.61 3.25 9.67
C SER A 381 -5.31 1.88 10.26
N TYR A 382 -4.06 1.66 10.65
CA TYR A 382 -3.68 0.43 11.35
C TYR A 382 -4.40 0.30 12.70
N ASN A 383 -4.53 1.39 13.45
CA ASN A 383 -5.15 1.44 14.78
C ASN A 383 -6.56 2.06 14.74
N ASN A 384 -7.42 1.63 15.66
CA ASN A 384 -8.78 2.18 15.82
C ASN A 384 -8.79 3.64 16.29
N HIS A 385 -7.94 4.01 17.25
CA HIS A 385 -7.96 5.30 17.91
C HIS A 385 -7.87 6.52 16.94
N PRO A 386 -6.97 6.55 15.93
CA PRO A 386 -6.94 7.64 14.96
C PRO A 386 -8.24 7.76 14.15
N ILE A 387 -8.86 6.61 13.83
CA ILE A 387 -10.10 6.58 13.06
C ILE A 387 -11.24 7.14 13.89
N ASP A 388 -11.40 6.61 15.10
CA ASP A 388 -12.49 7.00 16.01
C ASP A 388 -12.40 8.51 16.33
N GLY A 389 -11.19 9.04 16.55
CA GLY A 389 -10.99 10.48 16.78
C GLY A 389 -11.30 11.38 15.59
N VAL A 390 -11.11 10.92 14.34
CA VAL A 390 -11.52 11.65 13.13
C VAL A 390 -13.03 11.59 12.94
N VAL A 391 -13.62 10.40 13.09
CA VAL A 391 -15.07 10.19 12.97
C VAL A 391 -15.82 11.05 14.00
N GLU A 392 -15.38 11.04 15.25
CA GLU A 392 -15.96 11.84 16.33
C GLU A 392 -15.95 13.33 16.00
N LYS A 393 -14.82 13.86 15.52
CA LYS A 393 -14.72 15.29 15.12
C LYS A 393 -15.70 15.64 14.00
N LEU A 394 -15.89 14.76 13.02
CA LEU A 394 -16.83 14.99 11.92
C LEU A 394 -18.29 14.87 12.37
N GLN A 395 -18.58 14.02 13.35
CA GLN A 395 -19.90 13.87 13.93
C GLN A 395 -20.27 14.96 14.96
N GLN A 396 -19.31 15.74 15.44
CA GLN A 396 -19.49 16.86 16.37
C GLN A 396 -19.63 18.22 15.68
N ILE A 397 -19.63 18.26 14.33
CA ILE A 397 -19.82 19.52 13.61
C ILE A 397 -21.20 20.10 13.96
N ASP A 398 -21.22 21.35 14.38
CA ASP A 398 -22.45 22.06 14.73
C ASP A 398 -22.82 23.12 13.68
N TYR A 399 -24.11 23.23 13.40
CA TYR A 399 -24.69 24.31 12.60
C TYR A 399 -25.90 24.86 13.32
N HIS A 400 -25.78 26.05 13.89
CA HIS A 400 -26.84 26.74 14.64
C HIS A 400 -27.46 25.92 15.79
N GLY A 401 -26.64 25.19 16.56
CA GLY A 401 -27.09 24.34 17.65
C GLY A 401 -27.62 22.97 17.23
N HIS A 402 -27.49 22.63 15.95
CA HIS A 402 -27.85 21.32 15.43
C HIS A 402 -26.61 20.58 14.92
N THR A 403 -26.41 19.36 15.39
CA THR A 403 -25.32 18.51 14.89
C THR A 403 -25.52 18.20 13.40
N VAL A 404 -24.49 18.43 12.60
CA VAL A 404 -24.48 18.09 11.17
C VAL A 404 -24.54 16.55 11.03
N PRO A 405 -25.55 16.00 10.31
CA PRO A 405 -25.64 14.56 10.08
C PRO A 405 -24.62 14.11 9.02
N PHE A 406 -23.33 14.29 9.31
CA PHE A 406 -22.24 14.08 8.35
C PHE A 406 -22.22 12.62 7.88
N PRO A 407 -22.26 12.34 6.55
CA PRO A 407 -22.46 11.00 6.01
C PRO A 407 -21.14 10.21 5.96
N ILE A 408 -20.65 9.86 7.15
CA ILE A 408 -19.48 8.99 7.36
C ILE A 408 -19.91 7.72 8.09
N LEU A 409 -19.42 6.56 7.64
CA LEU A 409 -19.63 5.29 8.31
C LEU A 409 -18.32 4.75 8.89
N ARG A 410 -18.37 4.35 10.16
CA ARG A 410 -17.29 3.66 10.85
C ARG A 410 -17.55 2.15 10.81
N LEU A 411 -16.85 1.44 9.92
CA LEU A 411 -16.94 -0.01 9.78
C LEU A 411 -15.73 -0.71 10.44
N GLY A 412 -15.87 -1.99 10.76
CA GLY A 412 -14.80 -2.74 11.42
C GLY A 412 -15.23 -4.15 11.82
N ASN A 413 -15.00 -4.53 13.07
CA ASN A 413 -15.49 -5.79 13.65
C ASN A 413 -17.04 -5.80 13.72
N ALA A 414 -17.63 -6.91 14.16
CA ALA A 414 -19.09 -7.05 14.25
C ALA A 414 -19.75 -5.96 15.14
N GLU A 415 -19.10 -5.59 16.23
CA GLU A 415 -19.58 -4.56 17.16
C GLU A 415 -19.60 -3.17 16.48
N LYS A 416 -18.51 -2.77 15.84
CA LYS A 416 -18.42 -1.49 15.10
C LYS A 416 -19.39 -1.43 13.92
N THR A 417 -19.58 -2.54 13.23
CA THR A 417 -20.57 -2.64 12.14
C THR A 417 -22.00 -2.50 12.68
N ALA A 418 -22.32 -3.12 13.81
CA ALA A 418 -23.64 -2.97 14.46
C ALA A 418 -23.87 -1.52 14.95
N GLU A 419 -22.83 -0.86 15.47
CA GLU A 419 -22.87 0.56 15.84
C GLU A 419 -23.14 1.46 14.62
N ALA A 420 -22.49 1.15 13.48
CA ALA A 420 -22.74 1.85 12.22
C ALA A 420 -24.20 1.68 11.75
N LEU A 421 -24.77 0.49 11.84
CA LEU A 421 -26.18 0.26 11.48
C LEU A 421 -27.15 1.05 12.37
N ARG A 422 -26.87 1.12 13.68
CA ARG A 422 -27.64 1.98 14.60
C ARG A 422 -27.51 3.46 14.24
N THR A 423 -26.31 3.88 13.81
CA THR A 423 -26.07 5.24 13.34
C THR A 423 -26.85 5.54 12.06
N ILE A 424 -26.91 4.62 11.10
CA ILE A 424 -27.71 4.75 9.89
C ILE A 424 -29.19 4.96 10.25
N ALA A 425 -29.74 4.11 11.13
CA ALA A 425 -31.14 4.23 11.58
C ALA A 425 -31.42 5.60 12.21
N LYS A 426 -30.55 6.02 13.16
CA LYS A 426 -30.66 7.32 13.83
C LYS A 426 -30.62 8.49 12.85
N LEU A 427 -29.64 8.50 11.93
CA LEU A 427 -29.51 9.56 10.93
C LEU A 427 -30.71 9.61 9.99
N TYR A 428 -31.22 8.45 9.58
CA TYR A 428 -32.41 8.37 8.74
C TYR A 428 -33.62 9.01 9.43
N ASP A 429 -33.91 8.60 10.67
CA ASP A 429 -35.04 9.11 11.43
C ASP A 429 -34.94 10.63 11.70
N GLN A 430 -33.72 11.12 11.91
CA GLN A 430 -33.45 12.55 12.09
C GLN A 430 -33.65 13.35 10.79
N CYS A 431 -33.23 12.81 9.65
CA CYS A 431 -33.15 13.58 8.41
C CYS A 431 -34.42 13.52 7.53
N ILE A 432 -35.25 12.48 7.68
CA ILE A 432 -36.35 12.20 6.75
C ILE A 432 -37.36 13.34 6.66
N GLN A 433 -37.62 14.06 7.76
CA GLN A 433 -38.61 15.12 7.85
C GLN A 433 -37.99 16.52 7.73
N LEU A 434 -36.66 16.65 7.68
CA LEU A 434 -36.01 17.95 7.61
C LEU A 434 -36.20 18.57 6.21
N PRO A 435 -36.57 19.86 6.12
CA PRO A 435 -36.65 20.53 4.83
C PRO A 435 -35.24 20.71 4.24
N VAL A 436 -35.13 20.50 2.94
CA VAL A 436 -33.89 20.80 2.19
C VAL A 436 -34.19 22.00 1.28
N PRO A 437 -33.43 23.09 1.35
CA PRO A 437 -33.62 24.23 0.48
C PRO A 437 -33.36 23.85 -0.98
N GLU A 438 -34.16 24.39 -1.91
CA GLU A 438 -34.06 24.13 -3.34
C GLU A 438 -32.69 24.56 -3.91
N LYS A 439 -32.13 25.65 -3.38
CA LYS A 439 -30.82 26.16 -3.78
C LYS A 439 -29.83 25.98 -2.65
N LEU A 440 -28.92 25.03 -2.86
CA LEU A 440 -27.70 24.91 -2.09
C LEU A 440 -26.60 25.82 -2.66
N LEU A 441 -25.47 25.89 -1.95
CA LEU A 441 -24.30 26.62 -2.39
C LEU A 441 -23.86 26.18 -3.80
N ASP A 442 -23.72 27.14 -4.71
CA ASP A 442 -23.14 26.87 -6.02
C ASP A 442 -21.61 26.68 -5.91
N LYS A 443 -21.18 25.42 -5.97
CA LYS A 443 -19.76 25.06 -5.88
C LYS A 443 -18.95 25.43 -7.10
N ASN A 444 -19.61 25.53 -8.25
CA ASN A 444 -18.97 25.79 -9.53
C ASN A 444 -18.98 27.28 -9.89
N HIS A 445 -19.25 28.15 -8.93
CA HIS A 445 -19.22 29.58 -9.15
C HIS A 445 -17.85 30.00 -9.73
N ALA A 446 -17.85 30.77 -10.80
CA ALA A 446 -16.64 31.14 -11.55
C ALA A 446 -15.55 31.76 -10.64
N ASP A 447 -15.95 32.62 -9.69
CA ASP A 447 -15.04 33.23 -8.73
C ASP A 447 -14.38 32.19 -7.80
N ARG A 448 -15.12 31.21 -7.31
CA ARG A 448 -14.59 30.14 -6.46
C ARG A 448 -13.59 29.26 -7.22
N THR A 449 -13.88 28.95 -8.48
CA THR A 449 -12.99 28.17 -9.34
C THR A 449 -11.71 28.97 -9.67
N ALA A 450 -11.84 30.28 -9.90
CA ALA A 450 -10.69 31.15 -10.14
C ALA A 450 -9.77 31.24 -8.91
N ARG A 451 -10.35 31.43 -7.71
CA ARG A 451 -9.60 31.42 -6.45
C ARG A 451 -8.91 30.09 -6.16
N ALA A 452 -9.59 28.97 -6.40
CA ALA A 452 -8.99 27.65 -6.25
C ALA A 452 -7.79 27.45 -7.20
N LYS A 453 -7.84 27.99 -8.41
CA LYS A 453 -6.72 27.97 -9.34
C LYS A 453 -5.55 28.84 -8.84
N GLN A 454 -5.83 30.05 -8.40
CA GLN A 454 -4.80 30.96 -7.83
C GLN A 454 -4.14 30.34 -6.58
N LEU A 455 -4.94 29.74 -5.68
CA LEU A 455 -4.41 29.04 -4.51
C LEU A 455 -3.51 27.87 -4.92
N THR A 456 -3.90 27.10 -5.92
CA THR A 456 -3.09 26.01 -6.45
C THR A 456 -1.75 26.50 -7.00
N GLU A 457 -1.76 27.57 -7.78
CA GLU A 457 -0.54 28.19 -8.34
C GLU A 457 0.39 28.74 -7.24
N LEU A 458 -0.20 29.33 -6.19
CA LEU A 458 0.55 29.78 -5.01
C LEU A 458 1.20 28.61 -4.27
N LEU A 459 0.46 27.50 -4.04
CA LEU A 459 0.97 26.32 -3.36
C LEU A 459 2.03 25.57 -4.20
N GLU A 460 1.93 25.54 -5.53
CA GLU A 460 2.98 25.00 -6.40
C GLU A 460 4.28 25.84 -6.32
N ARG A 461 4.15 27.16 -6.24
CA ARG A 461 5.31 28.03 -5.99
C ARG A 461 5.92 27.77 -4.61
N TYR A 462 5.10 27.59 -3.59
CA TYR A 462 5.56 27.25 -2.25
C TYR A 462 6.29 25.91 -2.20
N GLU A 463 5.75 24.87 -2.84
CA GLU A 463 6.41 23.56 -3.00
C GLU A 463 7.83 23.72 -3.60
N ARG A 464 7.95 24.56 -4.63
CA ARG A 464 9.26 24.85 -5.24
C ARG A 464 10.21 25.56 -4.29
N VAL A 465 9.71 26.49 -3.47
CA VAL A 465 10.51 27.17 -2.44
C VAL A 465 10.99 26.16 -1.38
N LEU A 466 10.16 25.22 -0.96
CA LEU A 466 10.56 24.16 -0.02
C LEU A 466 11.69 23.30 -0.61
N ASP A 467 11.55 22.84 -1.85
CA ASP A 467 12.60 22.08 -2.55
C ASP A 467 13.93 22.83 -2.59
N LEU A 468 13.88 24.13 -2.90
CA LEU A 468 15.09 24.96 -2.98
C LEU A 468 15.70 25.20 -1.58
N ARG A 469 14.90 25.36 -0.54
CA ARG A 469 15.38 25.47 0.85
C ARG A 469 16.06 24.17 1.30
N GLU A 470 15.45 23.03 1.04
CA GLU A 470 16.06 21.73 1.36
C GLU A 470 17.38 21.52 0.62
N ARG A 471 17.44 21.88 -0.67
CA ARG A 471 18.68 21.87 -1.46
C ARG A 471 19.75 22.75 -0.84
N LYS A 472 19.40 24.00 -0.47
CA LYS A 472 20.30 24.94 0.17
C LYS A 472 20.87 24.38 1.47
N GLU A 473 20.01 23.90 2.37
CA GLU A 473 20.45 23.32 3.65
C GLU A 473 21.36 22.09 3.44
N THR A 474 21.04 21.26 2.46
CA THR A 474 21.86 20.09 2.14
C THR A 474 23.25 20.50 1.67
N ILE A 475 23.34 21.49 0.76
CA ILE A 475 24.61 22.03 0.28
C ILE A 475 25.41 22.65 1.47
N GLU A 476 24.75 23.45 2.30
CA GLU A 476 25.39 24.10 3.46
C GLU A 476 25.94 23.06 4.44
N ARG A 477 25.18 22.01 4.80
CA ARG A 477 25.65 20.91 5.65
C ARG A 477 26.85 20.16 5.05
N LEU A 478 26.86 19.96 3.74
CA LEU A 478 27.97 19.32 3.05
C LEU A 478 29.23 20.20 3.03
N LEU A 479 29.05 21.52 2.92
CA LEU A 479 30.14 22.51 3.02
C LEU A 479 30.72 22.59 4.43
N GLU A 480 29.90 22.44 5.46
CA GLU A 480 30.32 22.41 6.87
C GLU A 480 31.09 21.13 7.23
N ALA A 481 30.70 20.00 6.65
CA ALA A 481 31.31 18.68 6.92
C ALA A 481 32.74 18.50 6.35
N ARG A 482 33.52 19.50 6.29
CA ARG A 482 34.83 19.84 5.70
C ARG A 482 35.91 18.77 5.58
N SER A 483 35.75 17.51 5.94
CA SER A 483 36.96 16.68 6.25
C SER A 483 37.42 15.69 5.19
N GLN A 484 36.75 15.47 4.05
CA GLN A 484 37.19 14.34 3.21
C GLN A 484 37.24 14.44 1.67
N MET A 485 36.71 15.49 0.98
CA MET A 485 36.85 15.54 -0.51
C MET A 485 36.85 16.95 -1.11
N ASN A 486 37.97 17.45 -1.56
CA ASN A 486 38.14 18.76 -2.17
C ASN A 486 37.27 18.98 -3.44
N PHE A 487 37.08 17.98 -4.29
CA PHE A 487 36.38 18.10 -5.57
C PHE A 487 34.84 18.21 -5.38
N ARG A 488 34.27 17.44 -4.47
CA ARG A 488 32.85 17.49 -4.15
C ARG A 488 32.45 18.88 -3.59
N PHE A 489 33.34 19.45 -2.82
CA PHE A 489 33.19 20.79 -2.27
C PHE A 489 33.09 21.89 -3.36
N GLU A 490 33.91 21.83 -4.39
CA GLU A 490 33.89 22.84 -5.48
C GLU A 490 32.62 22.76 -6.32
N LEU A 491 32.12 21.54 -6.62
CA LEU A 491 30.88 21.34 -7.34
C LEU A 491 29.67 21.85 -6.55
N GLU A 492 29.61 21.54 -5.27
CA GLU A 492 28.49 21.92 -4.39
C GLU A 492 28.53 23.42 -4.06
N ALA A 493 29.70 23.98 -3.79
CA ALA A 493 29.90 25.41 -3.60
C ALA A 493 29.45 26.23 -4.83
N GLY A 494 29.69 25.70 -6.03
CA GLY A 494 29.27 26.34 -7.28
C GLY A 494 27.76 26.43 -7.48
N GLN A 495 26.99 25.55 -6.82
CA GLN A 495 25.51 25.54 -6.95
C GLN A 495 24.80 26.47 -5.97
N LEU A 496 25.39 26.76 -4.81
CA LEU A 496 24.78 27.57 -3.78
C LEU A 496 24.36 28.98 -4.28
N PRO A 497 25.16 29.71 -5.10
CA PRO A 497 24.76 31.00 -5.66
C PRO A 497 23.56 30.90 -6.60
N GLN A 498 23.41 29.79 -7.33
CA GLN A 498 22.27 29.56 -8.21
C GLN A 498 21.01 29.33 -7.41
N VAL A 499 21.04 28.43 -6.41
CA VAL A 499 19.92 28.15 -5.51
C VAL A 499 19.47 29.42 -4.78
N ASN A 500 20.40 30.23 -4.31
CA ASN A 500 20.08 31.51 -3.65
C ASN A 500 19.42 32.50 -4.60
N ARG A 501 19.84 32.57 -5.87
CA ARG A 501 19.20 33.43 -6.89
C ARG A 501 17.78 32.94 -7.20
N GLU A 502 17.58 31.63 -7.34
CA GLU A 502 16.25 31.06 -7.57
C GLU A 502 15.33 31.33 -6.37
N LEU A 503 15.80 31.12 -5.13
CA LEU A 503 15.03 31.46 -3.93
C LEU A 503 14.63 32.93 -3.88
N ALA A 504 15.56 33.84 -4.19
CA ALA A 504 15.29 35.28 -4.22
C ALA A 504 14.23 35.65 -5.28
N ALA A 505 14.19 34.93 -6.39
CA ALA A 505 13.20 35.16 -7.46
C ALA A 505 11.77 34.79 -7.06
N TYR A 506 11.58 33.79 -6.19
CA TYR A 506 10.25 33.41 -5.69
C TYR A 506 9.71 34.32 -4.60
N GLY A 507 10.58 34.98 -3.84
CA GLY A 507 10.20 35.82 -2.70
C GLY A 507 9.63 35.03 -1.53
N ASP A 508 9.19 35.75 -0.49
CA ASP A 508 8.51 35.12 0.64
C ASP A 508 7.04 34.87 0.31
N ILE A 509 6.58 33.65 0.60
CA ILE A 509 5.18 33.24 0.45
C ILE A 509 4.62 33.09 1.86
N ASP A 510 3.61 33.90 2.19
CA ASP A 510 2.99 33.91 3.51
C ASP A 510 1.71 33.08 3.56
N THR A 511 1.43 32.52 4.74
CA THR A 511 0.15 31.85 5.03
C THR A 511 -1.03 32.81 4.84
N ALA A 512 -0.87 34.10 5.12
CA ALA A 512 -1.91 35.09 4.94
C ALA A 512 -2.37 35.22 3.48
N ASP A 513 -1.44 35.13 2.52
CA ASP A 513 -1.76 35.19 1.09
C ASP A 513 -2.60 33.98 0.65
N ALA A 514 -2.22 32.78 1.12
CA ALA A 514 -3.00 31.57 0.86
C ALA A 514 -4.39 31.63 1.50
N MET A 515 -4.46 32.13 2.75
CA MET A 515 -5.72 32.27 3.48
C MET A 515 -6.64 33.33 2.84
N ALA A 516 -6.10 34.32 2.16
CA ALA A 516 -6.90 35.31 1.42
C ALA A 516 -7.61 34.71 0.19
N LEU A 517 -7.03 33.65 -0.39
CA LEU A 517 -7.60 32.94 -1.54
C LEU A 517 -8.63 31.87 -1.15
N LEU A 518 -8.68 31.47 0.13
CA LEU A 518 -9.69 30.55 0.63
C LEU A 518 -11.06 31.23 0.71
N ASP A 519 -12.11 30.43 0.49
CA ASP A 519 -13.49 30.86 0.74
C ASP A 519 -13.73 30.86 2.26
N ARG A 520 -13.75 32.07 2.85
CA ARG A 520 -13.81 32.24 4.30
C ARG A 520 -15.23 32.31 4.87
N ASN A 521 -16.23 32.12 4.06
CA ASN A 521 -17.58 32.13 4.58
C ASN A 521 -17.90 30.81 5.31
N GLU A 522 -17.45 30.71 6.55
CA GLU A 522 -17.61 29.55 7.41
C GLU A 522 -19.10 29.20 7.58
N GLY A 523 -19.96 30.19 7.70
CA GLY A 523 -21.42 29.98 7.81
C GLY A 523 -22.03 29.36 6.56
N GLU A 524 -21.55 29.75 5.36
CA GLU A 524 -21.99 29.11 4.10
C GLU A 524 -21.47 27.68 3.97
N LEU A 525 -20.25 27.41 4.37
CA LEU A 525 -19.68 26.06 4.37
C LEU A 525 -20.46 25.14 5.31
N LEU A 526 -20.71 25.57 6.55
CA LEU A 526 -21.46 24.78 7.53
C LEU A 526 -22.91 24.57 7.08
N ARG A 527 -23.53 25.61 6.52
CA ARG A 527 -24.87 25.48 5.90
C ARG A 527 -24.87 24.44 4.78
N TYR A 528 -23.90 24.52 3.89
CA TYR A 528 -23.75 23.57 2.81
C TYR A 528 -23.57 22.14 3.34
N LEU A 529 -22.66 21.94 4.30
CA LEU A 529 -22.40 20.62 4.90
C LEU A 529 -23.66 20.06 5.55
N TYR A 530 -24.40 20.87 6.30
CA TYR A 530 -25.63 20.44 6.96
C TYR A 530 -26.67 19.95 5.95
N TYR A 531 -27.09 20.80 5.01
CA TYR A 531 -28.17 20.47 4.09
C TYR A 531 -27.77 19.42 3.05
N THR A 532 -26.51 19.40 2.61
CA THR A 532 -26.01 18.35 1.72
C THR A 532 -25.98 17.01 2.45
N SER A 533 -25.54 16.97 3.70
CA SER A 533 -25.58 15.74 4.51
C SER A 533 -27.01 15.23 4.68
N VAL A 534 -27.97 16.11 5.01
CA VAL A 534 -29.39 15.75 5.07
C VAL A 534 -29.88 15.17 3.74
N GLN A 535 -29.50 15.80 2.61
CA GLN A 535 -29.89 15.32 1.29
C GLN A 535 -29.32 13.93 0.98
N TYR A 536 -28.07 13.67 1.35
CA TYR A 536 -27.43 12.35 1.18
C TYR A 536 -28.15 11.28 2.00
N ILE A 537 -28.42 11.53 3.27
CA ILE A 537 -29.11 10.57 4.16
C ILE A 537 -30.56 10.31 3.71
N ARG A 538 -31.29 11.33 3.25
CA ARG A 538 -32.67 11.17 2.75
C ARG A 538 -32.80 10.23 1.56
N ARG A 539 -31.71 10.00 0.80
CA ARG A 539 -31.71 9.01 -0.29
C ARG A 539 -32.06 7.61 0.20
N LEU A 540 -31.83 7.29 1.49
CA LEU A 540 -32.24 6.01 2.07
C LEU A 540 -33.74 5.73 1.98
N ALA A 541 -34.58 6.73 1.74
CA ALA A 541 -36.00 6.56 1.50
C ALA A 541 -36.33 6.08 0.08
N GLU A 542 -35.36 6.08 -0.85
CA GLU A 542 -35.60 5.62 -2.21
C GLU A 542 -35.72 4.08 -2.25
N PRO A 543 -36.62 3.51 -3.10
CA PRO A 543 -36.88 2.06 -3.14
C PRO A 543 -35.62 1.19 -3.33
N LYS A 544 -34.60 1.71 -4.02
CA LYS A 544 -33.33 0.96 -4.25
C LYS A 544 -32.51 0.66 -2.99
N TYR A 545 -32.85 1.29 -1.85
CA TYR A 545 -32.21 1.06 -0.55
C TYR A 545 -33.06 0.22 0.41
N GLU A 546 -34.20 -0.32 -0.05
CA GLU A 546 -35.10 -1.12 0.79
C GLU A 546 -34.39 -2.31 1.43
N ASP A 547 -33.57 -3.05 0.66
CA ASP A 547 -32.79 -4.19 1.15
C ASP A 547 -31.85 -3.77 2.31
N LEU A 548 -31.18 -2.63 2.16
CA LEU A 548 -30.34 -2.08 3.22
C LEU A 548 -31.15 -1.72 4.46
N MET A 549 -32.28 -1.07 4.28
CA MET A 549 -33.14 -0.63 5.40
C MET A 549 -33.80 -1.81 6.11
N VAL A 550 -34.06 -2.91 5.43
CA VAL A 550 -34.50 -4.18 6.06
C VAL A 550 -33.42 -4.69 7.01
N ILE A 551 -32.15 -4.73 6.59
CA ILE A 551 -31.04 -5.14 7.45
C ILE A 551 -30.89 -4.18 8.66
N VAL A 552 -30.93 -2.87 8.41
CA VAL A 552 -30.80 -1.84 9.45
C VAL A 552 -31.87 -1.97 10.53
N ARG A 553 -33.12 -2.27 10.12
CA ARG A 553 -34.30 -2.33 10.99
C ARG A 553 -34.65 -3.74 11.46
N SER A 554 -33.90 -4.79 11.07
CA SER A 554 -34.15 -6.16 11.52
C SER A 554 -34.12 -6.24 13.05
N ALA A 555 -34.82 -7.21 13.61
CA ALA A 555 -34.83 -7.50 15.06
C ALA A 555 -33.70 -8.46 15.47
N ASP A 556 -32.83 -8.85 14.51
CA ASP A 556 -31.75 -9.78 14.73
C ASP A 556 -30.71 -9.26 15.73
N ASN A 557 -29.90 -10.16 16.27
CA ASN A 557 -28.79 -9.78 17.13
C ASN A 557 -27.68 -9.03 16.36
N ASP A 558 -26.83 -8.30 17.07
CA ASP A 558 -25.78 -7.45 16.47
C ASP A 558 -24.81 -8.23 15.55
N LYS A 559 -24.54 -9.51 15.87
CA LYS A 559 -23.65 -10.35 15.05
C LYS A 559 -24.32 -10.76 13.73
N GLU A 560 -25.58 -11.12 13.78
CA GLU A 560 -26.36 -11.49 12.59
C GLU A 560 -26.58 -10.30 11.67
N LYS A 561 -26.93 -9.13 12.24
CA LYS A 561 -27.02 -7.86 11.49
C LYS A 561 -25.69 -7.52 10.81
N ALA A 562 -24.58 -7.59 11.55
CA ALA A 562 -23.27 -7.30 10.98
C ALA A 562 -22.89 -8.30 9.87
N ALA A 563 -23.23 -9.58 10.01
CA ALA A 563 -23.00 -10.59 8.98
C ALA A 563 -23.85 -10.33 7.73
N ALA A 564 -25.15 -9.99 7.89
CA ALA A 564 -26.03 -9.65 6.80
C ALA A 564 -25.55 -8.39 6.05
N PHE A 565 -25.12 -7.36 6.79
CA PHE A 565 -24.60 -6.14 6.21
C PHE A 565 -23.26 -6.38 5.48
N ASN A 566 -22.33 -7.15 6.04
CA ASN A 566 -21.08 -7.50 5.37
C ASN A 566 -21.34 -8.27 4.08
N LYS A 567 -22.34 -9.15 4.06
CA LYS A 567 -22.77 -9.84 2.85
C LYS A 567 -23.35 -8.86 1.82
N TYR A 568 -24.15 -7.89 2.26
CA TYR A 568 -24.73 -6.86 1.40
C TYR A 568 -23.65 -6.01 0.73
N ILE A 569 -22.64 -5.52 1.47
CA ILE A 569 -21.58 -4.67 0.94
C ILE A 569 -20.50 -5.43 0.17
N SER A 570 -20.44 -6.76 0.28
CA SER A 570 -19.53 -7.58 -0.53
C SER A 570 -19.90 -7.61 -2.01
N GLU A 571 -21.13 -7.24 -2.35
CA GLU A 571 -21.56 -7.05 -3.72
C GLU A 571 -21.19 -5.65 -4.22
N PRO A 572 -20.40 -5.52 -5.32
CA PRO A 572 -19.91 -4.22 -5.81
C PRO A 572 -21.03 -3.20 -6.07
N GLU A 573 -22.15 -3.64 -6.61
CA GLU A 573 -23.28 -2.76 -6.88
C GLU A 573 -23.92 -2.21 -5.60
N ASN A 574 -23.99 -3.00 -4.54
CA ASN A 574 -24.53 -2.56 -3.26
C ASN A 574 -23.57 -1.61 -2.54
N LEU A 575 -22.26 -1.86 -2.64
CA LEU A 575 -21.25 -0.93 -2.14
C LEU A 575 -21.35 0.42 -2.88
N LYS A 576 -21.47 0.43 -4.20
CA LYS A 576 -21.69 1.65 -4.99
C LYS A 576 -22.96 2.39 -4.58
N LYS A 577 -24.05 1.67 -4.28
CA LYS A 577 -25.28 2.28 -3.73
C LYS A 577 -25.01 2.91 -2.37
N LEU A 578 -24.35 2.19 -1.47
CA LEU A 578 -24.02 2.68 -0.12
C LEU A 578 -23.18 3.97 -0.19
N LEU A 579 -22.16 4.03 -1.07
CA LEU A 579 -21.29 5.19 -1.24
C LEU A 579 -22.02 6.44 -1.79
N ARG A 580 -23.18 6.27 -2.43
CA ARG A 580 -24.04 7.41 -2.81
C ARG A 580 -24.75 8.07 -1.62
N VAL A 581 -24.84 7.39 -0.50
CA VAL A 581 -25.42 7.90 0.75
C VAL A 581 -24.31 8.25 1.74
N PHE A 582 -23.35 7.35 1.90
CA PHE A 582 -22.21 7.50 2.80
C PHE A 582 -20.91 7.51 1.99
N PRO A 583 -20.55 8.65 1.40
CA PRO A 583 -19.38 8.76 0.53
C PRO A 583 -18.06 8.55 1.28
N ILE A 584 -18.06 8.63 2.60
CA ILE A 584 -16.87 8.42 3.42
C ILE A 584 -17.06 7.17 4.28
N VAL A 585 -16.16 6.20 4.11
CA VAL A 585 -16.10 5.00 4.92
C VAL A 585 -14.79 4.99 5.67
N ALA A 586 -14.86 4.85 6.99
CA ALA A 586 -13.72 4.79 7.88
C ALA A 586 -13.58 3.38 8.45
N THR A 587 -12.39 2.76 8.33
CA THR A 587 -12.16 1.39 8.80
C THR A 587 -10.70 1.15 9.14
N THR A 588 -10.38 0.02 9.79
CA THR A 588 -8.98 -0.38 9.93
C THR A 588 -8.48 -1.02 8.63
N CYS A 589 -7.16 -0.90 8.37
CA CYS A 589 -6.53 -1.56 7.21
C CYS A 589 -6.88 -3.05 7.14
N ILE A 590 -6.89 -3.73 8.31
CA ILE A 590 -7.26 -5.15 8.42
C ILE A 590 -8.72 -5.40 8.00
N SER A 591 -9.63 -4.49 8.30
CA SER A 591 -11.06 -4.68 7.99
C SER A 591 -11.45 -4.17 6.60
N ALA A 592 -10.56 -3.44 5.92
CA ALA A 592 -10.83 -2.86 4.59
C ALA A 592 -11.12 -3.94 3.53
N HIS A 593 -10.56 -5.16 3.67
CA HIS A 593 -10.83 -6.29 2.77
C HIS A 593 -12.32 -6.66 2.67
N ARG A 594 -13.14 -6.26 3.65
CA ARG A 594 -14.59 -6.52 3.67
C ARG A 594 -15.38 -5.60 2.75
N LEU A 595 -14.74 -4.55 2.23
CA LEU A 595 -15.39 -3.52 1.42
C LEU A 595 -15.43 -3.86 -0.09
N GLY A 596 -15.42 -5.13 -0.43
CA GLY A 596 -15.69 -5.60 -1.77
C GLY A 596 -14.46 -6.07 -2.57
N ASP A 597 -14.66 -6.21 -3.87
CA ASP A 597 -13.75 -6.74 -4.87
C ASP A 597 -12.63 -5.73 -5.21
N PRO A 598 -11.50 -6.16 -5.81
CA PRO A 598 -10.39 -5.29 -6.22
C PRO A 598 -10.74 -4.17 -7.21
N GLU A 599 -11.97 -4.12 -7.73
CA GLU A 599 -12.41 -2.98 -8.54
C GLU A 599 -12.43 -1.69 -7.71
N PRO A 600 -11.83 -0.60 -8.22
CA PRO A 600 -11.78 0.66 -7.48
C PRO A 600 -13.19 1.22 -7.28
N SER A 601 -13.66 1.19 -6.04
CA SER A 601 -14.97 1.72 -5.65
C SER A 601 -14.88 3.12 -5.04
N PHE A 602 -13.68 3.55 -4.65
CA PHE A 602 -13.43 4.84 -4.02
C PHE A 602 -12.59 5.74 -4.93
N ASP A 603 -12.91 7.03 -4.94
CA ASP A 603 -12.13 8.05 -5.66
C ASP A 603 -10.80 8.35 -4.96
N MET A 604 -10.73 8.14 -3.64
CA MET A 604 -9.58 8.45 -2.80
C MET A 604 -9.45 7.45 -1.65
N VAL A 605 -8.20 7.13 -1.28
CA VAL A 605 -7.85 6.37 -0.06
C VAL A 605 -6.90 7.22 0.78
N ILE A 606 -7.16 7.34 2.08
CA ILE A 606 -6.36 8.09 3.06
C ILE A 606 -5.96 7.16 4.19
#